data_face8989d9f71e069ba358bd86b91569
#
_entry.id   face8989d9f71e069ba358bd86b91569
#
_cell.length_a   1.000
_cell.length_b   1.000
_cell.length_c   1.000
_cell.angle_alpha   90.00
_cell.angle_beta   90.00
_cell.angle_gamma   90.00
#
_symmetry.space_group_name_H-M   'P 1'
#
loop_
_entity.id
_entity.type
_entity.pdbx_description
1 polymer ?
#
loop_
_entity_poly.entity_id
_entity_poly.type
_entity_poly.pdbx_seq_one_letter_code
_entity_poly.pdbx_strand_id
1 'polypeptide(L)'
;ALAFMDACGINSDFNRRLKTVNFWTSHEALLLPFEETMTRTDSTTGENHDTSAHFVWIGDRTRQLDGGHVEFCRGIENPIGIKCGPTLKPEDLINLCNKINPTNEKGKITLISRFGADNVSKHLPKLIRAIKKEGLNVIWSCDPCHGNTIKAATGFKTRPFNSVLKEVKNVFAC
;
A
#
# COMPACT_ATOMS: atom_id res chain seq x y z
N ALA A 1 -22.87 -2.09 7.33
CA ALA A 1 -23.09 -0.89 6.52
C ALA A 1 -24.53 -0.84 5.97
N LEU A 2 -25.00 -1.86 5.22
CA LEU A 2 -26.33 -1.87 4.58
C LEU A 2 -27.46 -1.71 5.60
N ALA A 3 -27.47 -2.48 6.71
CA ALA A 3 -28.49 -2.37 7.75
C ALA A 3 -28.52 -0.98 8.42
N PHE A 4 -27.38 -0.32 8.56
CA PHE A 4 -27.29 1.05 9.05
C PHE A 4 -27.88 2.05 8.05
N MET A 5 -27.62 1.86 6.77
CA MET A 5 -28.16 2.71 5.70
C MET A 5 -29.69 2.58 5.61
N ASP A 6 -30.22 1.35 5.73
CA ASP A 6 -31.67 1.10 5.78
C ASP A 6 -32.31 1.78 7.01
N ALA A 7 -31.66 1.72 8.18
CA ALA A 7 -32.10 2.41 9.39
C ALA A 7 -32.07 3.94 9.24
N CYS A 8 -31.21 4.48 8.37
CA CYS A 8 -31.16 5.90 8.02
C CYS A 8 -32.17 6.30 6.91
N GLY A 9 -33.05 5.39 6.48
CA GLY A 9 -34.07 5.67 5.43
C GLY A 9 -33.51 5.71 4.00
N ILE A 10 -32.33 5.19 3.78
CA ILE A 10 -31.73 5.08 2.44
C ILE A 10 -32.36 3.87 1.73
N ASN A 11 -33.17 4.16 0.71
CA ASN A 11 -34.03 3.18 0.05
C ASN A 11 -33.28 2.18 -0.86
N SER A 12 -34.02 1.17 -1.36
CA SER A 12 -33.54 0.08 -2.20
C SER A 12 -32.86 0.53 -3.50
N ASP A 13 -33.18 1.70 -4.07
CA ASP A 13 -32.58 2.20 -5.30
C ASP A 13 -31.15 2.69 -5.07
N PHE A 14 -30.88 3.26 -3.90
CA PHE A 14 -29.50 3.56 -3.49
C PHE A 14 -28.70 2.27 -3.26
N ASN A 15 -29.32 1.25 -2.68
CA ASN A 15 -28.72 -0.07 -2.49
C ASN A 15 -28.35 -0.75 -3.81
N ARG A 16 -29.12 -0.51 -4.89
CA ARG A 16 -28.81 -1.03 -6.22
C ARG A 16 -27.50 -0.46 -6.76
N ARG A 17 -27.23 0.83 -6.57
CA ARG A 17 -25.95 1.46 -6.97
C ARG A 17 -24.76 0.90 -6.19
N LEU A 18 -24.93 0.61 -4.90
CA LEU A 18 -23.90 -0.01 -4.07
C LEU A 18 -23.57 -1.45 -4.52
N LYS A 19 -24.56 -2.17 -5.07
CA LYS A 19 -24.37 -3.52 -5.61
C LYS A 19 -23.69 -3.54 -6.98
N THR A 20 -23.64 -2.41 -7.67
CA THR A 20 -23.06 -2.28 -9.03
C THR A 20 -21.68 -1.65 -9.03
N VAL A 21 -21.19 -1.18 -7.88
CA VAL A 21 -19.85 -0.58 -7.73
C VAL A 21 -18.99 -1.54 -6.91
N ASN A 22 -17.82 -1.88 -7.44
CA ASN A 22 -16.83 -2.65 -6.69
C ASN A 22 -16.39 -1.87 -5.45
N PHE A 23 -16.45 -2.51 -4.29
CA PHE A 23 -16.00 -1.93 -3.03
C PHE A 23 -14.75 -2.68 -2.57
N TRP A 24 -13.59 -2.01 -2.64
CA TRP A 24 -12.31 -2.56 -2.29
C TRP A 24 -11.84 -2.06 -0.94
N THR A 25 -11.26 -2.94 -0.13
CA THR A 25 -10.71 -2.63 1.18
C THR A 25 -9.20 -2.79 1.18
N SER A 26 -8.52 -1.98 2.01
CA SER A 26 -7.07 -2.05 2.16
C SER A 26 -6.63 -1.59 3.54
N HIS A 27 -5.54 -2.18 4.06
CA HIS A 27 -4.87 -1.72 5.28
C HIS A 27 -3.39 -2.15 5.33
N GLU A 28 -2.64 -1.62 6.30
CA GLU A 28 -1.30 -2.10 6.62
C GLU A 28 -1.38 -3.46 7.30
N ALA A 29 -0.68 -4.47 6.77
CA ALA A 29 -0.52 -5.77 7.41
C ALA A 29 0.44 -5.65 8.61
N LEU A 30 0.01 -4.95 9.66
CA LEU A 30 0.87 -4.61 10.80
C LEU A 30 0.90 -5.71 11.86
N LEU A 31 -0.27 -6.30 12.16
CA LEU A 31 -0.44 -7.29 13.22
C LEU A 31 -0.49 -8.69 12.60
N LEU A 32 0.66 -9.30 12.38
CA LEU A 32 0.77 -10.61 11.72
C LEU A 32 -0.11 -11.71 12.32
N PRO A 33 -0.30 -11.84 13.64
CA PRO A 33 -1.23 -12.83 14.19
C PRO A 33 -2.69 -12.62 13.76
N PHE A 34 -3.10 -11.37 13.51
CA PHE A 34 -4.42 -11.06 12.96
C PHE A 34 -4.52 -11.46 11.49
N GLU A 35 -3.53 -11.07 10.69
CA GLU A 35 -3.51 -11.38 9.26
C GLU A 35 -3.45 -12.90 9.02
N GLU A 36 -2.60 -13.62 9.78
CA GLU A 36 -2.53 -15.08 9.76
C GLU A 36 -3.88 -15.73 10.07
N THR A 37 -4.55 -15.25 11.12
CA THR A 37 -5.89 -15.74 11.51
C THR A 37 -6.93 -15.51 10.41
N MET A 38 -6.80 -14.45 9.63
CA MET A 38 -7.69 -14.12 8.51
C MET A 38 -7.31 -14.79 7.19
N THR A 39 -6.12 -15.38 7.10
CA THR A 39 -5.66 -16.06 5.88
C THR A 39 -6.41 -17.37 5.67
N ARG A 40 -6.81 -17.63 4.42
CA ARG A 40 -7.51 -18.84 3.99
C ARG A 40 -6.84 -19.42 2.74
N THR A 41 -6.79 -20.73 2.70
CA THR A 41 -6.37 -21.46 1.51
C THR A 41 -7.58 -21.69 0.60
N ASP A 42 -7.49 -21.28 -0.66
CA ASP A 42 -8.48 -21.61 -1.68
C ASP A 42 -8.44 -23.12 -1.95
N SER A 43 -9.57 -23.79 -1.74
CA SER A 43 -9.66 -25.25 -1.92
C SER A 43 -9.54 -25.70 -3.37
N THR A 44 -9.67 -24.80 -4.35
CA THR A 44 -9.58 -25.10 -5.77
C THR A 44 -8.19 -24.91 -6.35
N THR A 45 -7.44 -23.91 -5.87
CA THR A 45 -6.10 -23.56 -6.36
C THR A 45 -4.99 -23.99 -5.41
N GLY A 46 -5.28 -24.15 -4.13
CA GLY A 46 -4.29 -24.36 -3.07
C GLY A 46 -3.54 -23.09 -2.65
N GLU A 47 -3.92 -21.94 -3.20
CA GLU A 47 -3.28 -20.65 -2.92
C GLU A 47 -3.81 -20.01 -1.63
N ASN A 48 -2.97 -19.25 -0.95
CA ASN A 48 -3.34 -18.56 0.29
C ASN A 48 -3.75 -17.13 0.01
N HIS A 49 -4.89 -16.74 0.55
CA HIS A 49 -5.41 -15.38 0.47
C HIS A 49 -5.65 -14.81 1.87
N ASP A 50 -5.10 -13.66 2.15
CA ASP A 50 -5.47 -12.88 3.33
C ASP A 50 -6.85 -12.26 3.10
N THR A 51 -7.86 -12.71 3.85
CA THR A 51 -9.24 -12.23 3.72
C THR A 51 -9.55 -11.03 4.61
N SER A 52 -8.56 -10.48 5.29
CA SER A 52 -8.69 -9.25 6.09
C SER A 52 -8.98 -8.03 5.20
N ALA A 53 -8.41 -8.00 3.99
CA ALA A 53 -8.65 -6.98 2.97
C ALA A 53 -8.32 -7.50 1.57
N HIS A 54 -8.78 -6.79 0.52
CA HIS A 54 -8.41 -7.10 -0.87
C HIS A 54 -6.96 -6.75 -1.19
N PHE A 55 -6.44 -5.69 -0.55
CA PHE A 55 -5.09 -5.18 -0.73
C PHE A 55 -4.47 -4.89 0.63
N VAL A 56 -3.29 -5.42 0.88
CA VAL A 56 -2.54 -5.15 2.11
C VAL A 56 -1.18 -4.55 1.79
N TRP A 57 -0.59 -3.77 2.71
CA TRP A 57 0.73 -3.21 2.46
C TRP A 57 1.70 -3.42 3.62
N ILE A 58 2.97 -3.50 3.26
CA ILE A 58 4.10 -3.51 4.19
C ILE A 58 4.45 -2.07 4.53
N GLY A 59 4.51 -1.74 5.81
CA GLY A 59 4.90 -0.43 6.31
C GLY A 59 6.38 -0.10 6.04
N ASP A 60 6.71 1.19 6.07
CA ASP A 60 8.10 1.66 5.89
C ASP A 60 9.06 1.13 6.97
N ARG A 61 8.53 0.80 8.16
CA ARG A 61 9.29 0.27 9.30
C ARG A 61 9.35 -1.25 9.38
N THR A 62 8.56 -1.96 8.57
CA THR A 62 8.42 -3.42 8.62
C THR A 62 8.83 -4.11 7.32
N ARG A 63 9.56 -3.40 6.44
CA ARG A 63 9.99 -3.88 5.12
C ARG A 63 11.40 -4.49 5.09
N GLN A 64 11.93 -4.96 6.23
CA GLN A 64 13.19 -5.68 6.26
C GLN A 64 13.08 -6.95 5.44
N LEU A 65 14.04 -7.21 4.55
CA LEU A 65 13.98 -8.31 3.59
C LEU A 65 13.83 -9.69 4.24
N ASP A 66 14.41 -9.87 5.42
CA ASP A 66 14.35 -11.08 6.25
C ASP A 66 13.27 -11.01 7.34
N GLY A 67 12.47 -9.95 7.36
CA GLY A 67 11.43 -9.71 8.35
C GLY A 67 10.16 -10.52 8.11
N GLY A 68 9.43 -10.82 9.20
CA GLY A 68 8.20 -11.59 9.17
C GLY A 68 7.10 -11.00 8.29
N HIS A 69 7.01 -9.65 8.19
CA HIS A 69 6.01 -8.98 7.33
C HIS A 69 6.26 -9.22 5.84
N VAL A 70 7.52 -9.22 5.43
CA VAL A 70 7.90 -9.52 4.04
C VAL A 70 7.65 -11.00 3.74
N GLU A 71 7.98 -11.89 4.69
CA GLU A 71 7.76 -13.33 4.53
C GLU A 71 6.27 -13.68 4.47
N PHE A 72 5.43 -13.07 5.32
CA PHE A 72 3.99 -13.22 5.27
C PHE A 72 3.43 -12.79 3.91
N CYS A 73 3.78 -11.57 3.44
CA CYS A 73 3.30 -11.05 2.17
C CYS A 73 3.80 -11.86 0.95
N ARG A 74 4.94 -12.54 1.06
CA ARG A 74 5.43 -13.47 0.05
C ARG A 74 4.53 -14.71 -0.08
N GLY A 75 3.89 -15.12 1.02
CA GLY A 75 3.09 -16.34 1.11
C GLY A 75 1.61 -16.18 0.76
N ILE A 76 1.15 -14.99 0.39
CA ILE A 76 -0.26 -14.73 0.03
C ILE A 76 -0.39 -14.21 -1.40
N GLU A 77 -1.54 -14.49 -2.02
CA GLU A 77 -1.82 -14.11 -3.42
C GLU A 77 -2.41 -12.70 -3.58
N ASN A 78 -2.78 -12.04 -2.51
CA ASN A 78 -3.27 -10.66 -2.56
C ASN A 78 -2.29 -9.72 -3.28
N PRO A 79 -2.76 -8.69 -3.97
CA PRO A 79 -1.91 -7.57 -4.38
C PRO A 79 -1.29 -6.90 -3.14
N ILE A 80 0.02 -6.59 -3.22
CA ILE A 80 0.82 -6.10 -2.09
C ILE A 80 1.31 -4.69 -2.33
N GLY A 81 1.09 -3.80 -1.35
CA GLY A 81 1.72 -2.49 -1.29
C GLY A 81 3.06 -2.51 -0.54
N ILE A 82 4.01 -1.70 -0.96
CA ILE A 82 5.27 -1.47 -0.23
C ILE A 82 5.44 0.02 0.00
N LYS A 83 5.50 0.44 1.26
CA LYS A 83 5.77 1.85 1.61
C LYS A 83 7.23 2.19 1.33
N CYS A 84 7.45 3.21 0.49
CA CYS A 84 8.75 3.69 0.06
C CYS A 84 9.06 5.04 0.69
N GLY A 85 9.89 5.06 1.72
CA GLY A 85 10.35 6.27 2.41
C GLY A 85 11.80 6.65 2.10
N PRO A 86 12.32 7.76 2.68
CA PRO A 86 13.63 8.32 2.36
C PRO A 86 14.84 7.39 2.63
N THR A 87 14.66 6.38 3.48
CA THR A 87 15.72 5.42 3.85
C THR A 87 15.82 4.23 2.92
N LEU A 88 14.87 4.07 1.98
CA LEU A 88 14.86 2.94 1.06
C LEU A 88 15.91 3.13 -0.05
N LYS A 89 16.83 2.16 -0.16
CA LYS A 89 17.81 2.12 -1.23
C LYS A 89 17.27 1.39 -2.45
N PRO A 90 17.73 1.73 -3.67
CA PRO A 90 17.31 1.04 -4.88
C PRO A 90 17.52 -0.48 -4.86
N GLU A 91 18.66 -0.94 -4.32
CA GLU A 91 19.00 -2.36 -4.23
C GLU A 91 18.04 -3.10 -3.30
N ASP A 92 17.70 -2.50 -2.16
CA ASP A 92 16.77 -3.08 -1.18
C ASP A 92 15.36 -3.19 -1.80
N LEU A 93 14.94 -2.18 -2.58
CA LEU A 93 13.65 -2.19 -3.27
C LEU A 93 13.57 -3.30 -4.32
N ILE A 94 14.63 -3.48 -5.14
CA ILE A 94 14.70 -4.55 -6.13
C ILE A 94 14.60 -5.91 -5.44
N ASN A 95 15.36 -6.12 -4.36
CA ASN A 95 15.33 -7.37 -3.60
C ASN A 95 13.94 -7.66 -2.99
N LEU A 96 13.27 -6.63 -2.46
CA LEU A 96 11.89 -6.76 -1.97
C LEU A 96 10.91 -7.15 -3.07
N CYS A 97 10.98 -6.49 -4.23
CA CYS A 97 10.13 -6.82 -5.37
C CYS A 97 10.36 -8.27 -5.83
N ASN A 98 11.62 -8.70 -5.99
CA ASN A 98 11.95 -10.06 -6.41
C ASN A 98 11.53 -11.12 -5.38
N LYS A 99 11.60 -10.80 -4.08
CA LYS A 99 11.17 -11.72 -3.03
C LYS A 99 9.66 -11.89 -2.98
N ILE A 100 8.89 -10.81 -3.13
CA ILE A 100 7.43 -10.84 -3.04
C ILE A 100 6.78 -11.30 -4.34
N ASN A 101 7.38 -10.96 -5.47
CA ASN A 101 6.86 -11.26 -6.81
C ASN A 101 7.95 -11.84 -7.73
N PRO A 102 8.40 -13.07 -7.45
CA PRO A 102 9.52 -13.69 -8.18
C PRO A 102 9.20 -13.96 -9.65
N THR A 103 7.93 -14.09 -10.01
CA THR A 103 7.45 -14.28 -11.39
C THR A 103 7.27 -12.96 -12.15
N ASN A 104 7.48 -11.83 -11.49
CA ASN A 104 7.28 -10.49 -12.05
C ASN A 104 5.87 -10.27 -12.63
N GLU A 105 4.88 -10.80 -11.94
CA GLU A 105 3.46 -10.71 -12.32
C GLU A 105 2.98 -9.25 -12.31
N LYS A 106 2.21 -8.88 -13.33
CA LYS A 106 1.60 -7.55 -13.43
C LYS A 106 0.45 -7.40 -12.42
N GLY A 107 0.44 -6.27 -11.71
CA GLY A 107 -0.62 -5.97 -10.72
C GLY A 107 -0.31 -6.47 -9.31
N LYS A 108 0.68 -7.35 -9.11
CA LYS A 108 1.03 -7.91 -7.80
C LYS A 108 1.61 -6.86 -6.84
N ILE A 109 2.47 -5.94 -7.30
CA ILE A 109 3.16 -4.97 -6.46
C ILE A 109 2.74 -3.53 -6.75
N THR A 110 2.39 -2.80 -5.70
CA THR A 110 2.21 -1.35 -5.71
C THR A 110 3.25 -0.69 -4.80
N LEU A 111 4.09 0.17 -5.36
CA LEU A 111 5.07 0.97 -4.62
C LEU A 111 4.44 2.29 -4.18
N ILE A 112 4.31 2.50 -2.87
CA ILE A 112 3.61 3.63 -2.28
C ILE A 112 4.62 4.65 -1.76
N SER A 113 4.90 5.70 -2.54
CA SER A 113 5.85 6.75 -2.18
C SER A 113 5.34 7.59 -1.01
N ARG A 114 6.22 7.86 -0.02
CA ARG A 114 5.94 8.69 1.15
C ARG A 114 7.20 9.39 1.67
N PHE A 115 7.74 10.31 0.91
CA PHE A 115 9.06 10.92 1.17
C PHE A 115 8.97 12.25 1.92
N GLY A 116 7.84 12.92 1.88
CA GLY A 116 7.69 14.31 2.27
C GLY A 116 8.00 15.27 1.11
N ALA A 117 7.33 16.42 1.12
CA ALA A 117 7.33 17.41 0.04
C ALA A 117 8.73 17.87 -0.41
N ASP A 118 9.70 17.94 0.52
CA ASP A 118 11.04 18.44 0.25
C ASP A 118 12.04 17.35 -0.17
N ASN A 119 11.67 16.08 -0.01
CA ASN A 119 12.56 14.94 -0.25
C ASN A 119 12.19 14.11 -1.48
N VAL A 120 10.92 14.12 -1.89
CA VAL A 120 10.43 13.24 -2.96
C VAL A 120 11.22 13.39 -4.25
N SER A 121 11.49 14.60 -4.71
CA SER A 121 12.26 14.86 -5.94
C SER A 121 13.74 14.42 -5.85
N LYS A 122 14.27 14.21 -4.65
CA LYS A 122 15.65 13.75 -4.44
C LYS A 122 15.77 12.22 -4.45
N HIS A 123 14.73 11.52 -3.97
CA HIS A 123 14.77 10.08 -3.71
C HIS A 123 13.98 9.26 -4.73
N LEU A 124 12.75 9.66 -5.05
CA LEU A 124 11.87 8.89 -5.91
C LEU A 124 12.43 8.61 -7.32
N PRO A 125 13.07 9.57 -8.03
CA PRO A 125 13.60 9.30 -9.36
C PRO A 125 14.66 8.20 -9.42
N LYS A 126 15.42 8.01 -8.34
CA LYS A 126 16.45 6.94 -8.25
C LYS A 126 15.78 5.57 -8.19
N LEU A 127 14.70 5.44 -7.41
CA LEU A 127 13.93 4.20 -7.30
C LEU A 127 13.22 3.87 -8.61
N ILE A 128 12.59 4.87 -9.25
CA ILE A 128 11.92 4.68 -10.55
C ILE A 128 12.91 4.19 -11.61
N ARG A 129 14.10 4.81 -11.70
CA ARG A 129 15.14 4.38 -12.65
C ARG A 129 15.62 2.96 -12.39
N ALA A 130 15.80 2.58 -11.11
CA ALA A 130 16.21 1.24 -10.74
C ALA A 130 15.17 0.19 -11.13
N ILE A 131 13.91 0.41 -10.80
CA ILE A 131 12.80 -0.48 -11.18
C ILE A 131 12.68 -0.62 -12.71
N LYS A 132 12.77 0.50 -13.45
CA LYS A 132 12.73 0.48 -14.92
C LYS A 132 13.91 -0.28 -15.51
N LYS A 133 15.11 -0.12 -14.96
CA LYS A 133 16.34 -0.81 -15.43
C LYS A 133 16.22 -2.33 -15.28
N GLU A 134 15.64 -2.78 -14.16
CA GLU A 134 15.43 -4.21 -13.89
C GLU A 134 14.18 -4.79 -14.60
N GLY A 135 13.38 -3.97 -15.29
CA GLY A 135 12.18 -4.42 -15.99
C GLY A 135 11.07 -4.95 -15.06
N LEU A 136 11.02 -4.47 -13.81
CA LEU A 136 10.05 -4.94 -12.83
C LEU A 136 8.66 -4.33 -13.06
N ASN A 137 7.63 -5.17 -13.04
CA ASN A 137 6.24 -4.78 -13.18
C ASN A 137 5.70 -4.28 -11.84
N VAL A 138 5.53 -2.96 -11.70
CA VAL A 138 5.00 -2.33 -10.48
C VAL A 138 4.01 -1.22 -10.83
N ILE A 139 3.11 -0.94 -9.91
CA ILE A 139 2.24 0.24 -9.92
C ILE A 139 2.84 1.26 -8.96
N TRP A 140 2.91 2.53 -9.36
CA TRP A 140 3.30 3.62 -8.46
C TRP A 140 2.08 4.33 -7.88
N SER A 141 2.10 4.55 -6.57
CA SER A 141 1.09 5.31 -5.83
C SER A 141 1.76 6.34 -4.92
N CYS A 142 1.00 7.37 -4.53
CA CYS A 142 1.48 8.43 -3.64
C CYS A 142 0.70 8.43 -2.33
N ASP A 143 1.41 8.39 -1.20
CA ASP A 143 0.92 8.69 0.13
C ASP A 143 1.54 10.03 0.59
N PRO A 144 0.93 11.17 0.30
CA PRO A 144 1.51 12.47 0.59
C PRO A 144 1.31 12.90 2.04
N CYS A 145 0.67 12.07 2.86
CA CYS A 145 0.32 12.41 4.24
C CYS A 145 1.42 12.02 5.23
N HIS A 146 1.93 10.77 5.14
CA HIS A 146 2.79 10.23 6.19
C HIS A 146 4.21 10.79 6.18
N GLY A 147 4.70 11.30 5.04
CA GLY A 147 5.97 12.01 4.95
C GLY A 147 5.92 13.48 5.40
N ASN A 148 4.72 14.05 5.55
CA ASN A 148 4.48 15.46 5.90
C ASN A 148 3.85 15.64 7.31
N THR A 149 3.96 14.64 8.17
CA THR A 149 3.39 14.72 9.52
C THR A 149 4.18 15.67 10.40
N ILE A 150 3.50 16.63 11.01
CA ILE A 150 4.02 17.53 12.03
C ILE A 150 3.23 17.41 13.33
N LYS A 151 3.78 17.89 14.44
CA LYS A 151 3.08 18.01 15.71
C LYS A 151 2.60 19.44 15.86
N ALA A 152 1.28 19.63 15.96
CA ALA A 152 0.68 20.94 16.21
C ALA A 152 1.00 21.45 17.63
N ALA A 153 0.83 22.74 17.89
CA ALA A 153 0.98 23.33 19.21
C ALA A 153 0.09 22.68 20.29
N THR A 154 -1.05 22.13 19.88
CA THR A 154 -1.99 21.36 20.72
C THR A 154 -1.50 19.95 21.04
N GLY A 155 -0.36 19.49 20.50
CA GLY A 155 0.20 18.16 20.70
C GLY A 155 -0.29 17.09 19.73
N PHE A 156 -1.32 17.37 18.93
CA PHE A 156 -1.86 16.42 17.94
C PHE A 156 -1.01 16.38 16.67
N LYS A 157 -0.97 15.20 16.03
CA LYS A 157 -0.36 15.04 14.71
C LYS A 157 -1.28 15.62 13.63
N THR A 158 -0.70 16.46 12.75
CA THR A 158 -1.40 17.04 11.61
C THR A 158 -0.51 17.04 10.36
N ARG A 159 -1.06 17.45 9.22
CA ARG A 159 -0.35 17.54 7.93
C ARG A 159 -0.75 18.87 7.27
N PRO A 160 0.21 19.78 7.02
CA PRO A 160 -0.07 21.02 6.31
C PRO A 160 -0.53 20.72 4.88
N PHE A 161 -1.68 21.27 4.48
CA PHE A 161 -2.26 21.02 3.16
C PHE A 161 -1.28 21.36 2.02
N ASN A 162 -0.56 22.47 2.12
CA ASN A 162 0.42 22.89 1.11
C ASN A 162 1.56 21.86 0.95
N SER A 163 2.01 21.23 2.03
CA SER A 163 3.03 20.17 1.97
C SER A 163 2.47 18.91 1.29
N VAL A 164 1.25 18.53 1.62
CA VAL A 164 0.56 17.41 0.98
C VAL A 164 0.43 17.64 -0.52
N LEU A 165 -0.10 18.80 -0.91
CA LEU A 165 -0.28 19.17 -2.33
C LEU A 165 1.07 19.26 -3.07
N LYS A 166 2.11 19.80 -2.43
CA LYS A 166 3.46 19.89 -3.01
C LYS A 166 4.05 18.50 -3.27
N GLU A 167 3.91 17.56 -2.32
CA GLU A 167 4.40 16.19 -2.53
C GLU A 167 3.68 15.51 -3.69
N VAL A 168 2.34 15.61 -3.78
CA VAL A 168 1.58 15.08 -4.92
C VAL A 168 2.11 15.62 -6.23
N LYS A 169 2.22 16.96 -6.38
CA LYS A 169 2.75 17.59 -7.60
C LYS A 169 4.15 17.10 -7.95
N ASN A 170 5.03 16.98 -6.95
CA ASN A 170 6.40 16.54 -7.17
C ASN A 170 6.50 15.05 -7.54
N VAL A 171 5.61 14.19 -7.03
CA VAL A 171 5.55 12.77 -7.43
C VAL A 171 5.20 12.65 -8.91
N PHE A 172 4.19 13.39 -9.38
CA PHE A 172 3.79 13.38 -10.80
C PHE A 172 4.81 14.03 -11.73
N ALA A 173 5.72 14.84 -11.22
CA ALA A 173 6.81 15.45 -11.99
C ALA A 173 8.05 14.55 -12.10
N CYS A 174 8.11 13.42 -11.36
CA CYS A 174 9.21 12.46 -11.40
C CYS A 174 9.04 11.41 -12.49
#